data_e9c9bafcba62e5d285db5ceaa1250da1
#
_entry.id   e9c9bafcba62e5d285db5ceaa1250da1
#
_cell.length_a   1.000
_cell.length_b   1.000
_cell.length_c   1.000
_cell.angle_alpha   90.00
_cell.angle_beta   90.00
_cell.angle_gamma   90.00
#
_symmetry.space_group_name_H-M   'P 1'
#
loop_
_entity.id
_entity.type
_entity.pdbx_description
1 polymer ?
#
loop_
_entity_poly.entity_id
_entity_poly.type
_entity_poly.pdbx_seq_one_letter_code
_entity_poly.pdbx_strand_id
1 'polypeptide(L)'
;MEKILVFSEVFDRNICVSQIMSLSLPSKIAKVYIHGKNLQTKALRPSSGMEACPERQIGHHDRRCTTVGKSTLVEQFAKNEYESYILIDFNEASDEVKSLFNNLMNKDFIFLQLQALYNVVLKERKSVIIFDEVQKCPLARQAIKYLVKDGRYDYIETGSLISIKKNTKGITIPSEEERVTLYPMDYEEFRWALSDEATVPLLRTFYEGRLPLDKAHRDKMRDFRLYMLIGGMPQAVNTYIETNNFSLVDHTKRSIINVYRDDFQKLDPSGRLETLFMEIPSQLSQTNNRYKPYTVLGEVDDDKLLELLKDLEDSKTTLFSYHSNDPNVGMSLTKDISKFKIFCADTGLFVTLAFWDKNHTENVIYQKLLNDKLSTNLGYVYENIIAQVLAASGNKLFYYTWPKDETHNYEVDFLLSRGAKLHPIEVKSSGYKTHKSLDVFCEKYSHVVERRYLIYTKDLKRDMETLLLPVYMTQFL
;
A
#
# COMPACT_ATOMS: atom_id res chain seq x y z
N MET A 1 -8.24 -7.85 -27.92
CA MET A 1 -8.96 -7.64 -26.66
C MET A 1 -8.49 -6.31 -26.10
N GLU A 2 -9.36 -5.34 -26.14
CA GLU A 2 -9.09 -3.95 -25.69
C GLU A 2 -9.32 -3.91 -24.20
N LYS A 3 -8.33 -3.47 -23.43
CA LYS A 3 -8.38 -3.44 -21.97
C LYS A 3 -8.36 -2.01 -21.46
N ILE A 4 -9.24 -1.71 -20.52
CA ILE A 4 -9.19 -0.50 -19.70
C ILE A 4 -8.29 -0.81 -18.51
N LEU A 5 -7.25 0.00 -18.27
CA LEU A 5 -6.49 -0.04 -17.04
C LEU A 5 -7.14 0.91 -16.03
N VAL A 6 -7.68 0.37 -14.96
CA VAL A 6 -8.24 1.15 -13.85
C VAL A 6 -7.30 1.06 -12.68
N PHE A 7 -6.67 2.18 -12.35
CA PHE A 7 -5.88 2.31 -11.13
C PHE A 7 -6.79 2.74 -10.00
N SER A 8 -7.46 1.79 -9.37
CA SER A 8 -8.24 1.98 -8.15
C SER A 8 -7.62 1.20 -6.99
N GLU A 9 -7.90 1.67 -5.80
CA GLU A 9 -7.50 0.96 -4.58
C GLU A 9 -8.39 -0.26 -4.34
N VAL A 10 -8.49 -1.26 -5.20
CA VAL A 10 -8.95 -2.66 -4.95
C VAL A 10 -9.25 -3.46 -6.23
N PHE A 11 -8.76 -4.60 -6.46
CA PHE A 11 -9.24 -5.99 -6.32
C PHE A 11 -8.35 -7.05 -7.00
N ASP A 12 -8.11 -8.09 -6.24
CA ASP A 12 -7.94 -9.52 -6.53
C ASP A 12 -6.88 -10.00 -7.53
N ARG A 13 -5.81 -9.28 -7.72
CA ARG A 13 -4.46 -9.82 -7.86
C ARG A 13 -3.54 -8.79 -7.23
N ASN A 14 -3.15 -9.09 -6.00
CA ASN A 14 -2.14 -8.36 -5.27
C ASN A 14 -0.84 -8.35 -6.06
N ILE A 15 -0.56 -7.30 -6.77
CA ILE A 15 0.64 -7.16 -7.56
C ILE A 15 1.33 -5.94 -7.02
N CYS A 16 2.47 -6.15 -6.36
CA CYS A 16 3.46 -5.11 -6.14
C CYS A 16 3.72 -4.45 -7.50
N VAL A 17 3.96 -3.15 -7.54
CA VAL A 17 4.28 -2.43 -8.78
C VAL A 17 5.36 -3.18 -9.59
N SER A 18 6.24 -3.96 -8.92
CA SER A 18 7.21 -4.87 -9.55
C SER A 18 6.59 -6.11 -10.23
N GLN A 19 5.38 -6.56 -9.86
CA GLN A 19 4.73 -7.76 -10.38
C GLN A 19 3.72 -7.50 -11.51
N ILE A 20 3.26 -6.25 -11.70
CA ILE A 20 2.46 -5.86 -12.87
C ILE A 20 3.15 -6.29 -14.18
N MET A 21 4.46 -6.48 -14.14
CA MET A 21 5.32 -6.83 -15.26
C MET A 21 5.31 -8.29 -15.66
N SER A 22 4.88 -9.20 -14.81
CA SER A 22 4.87 -10.65 -15.10
C SER A 22 3.58 -11.13 -15.77
N LEU A 23 2.56 -10.28 -15.82
CA LEU A 23 1.29 -10.60 -16.46
C LEU A 23 1.31 -10.10 -17.90
N SER A 24 1.30 -11.00 -18.84
CA SER A 24 1.05 -10.94 -20.30
C SER A 24 0.62 -9.56 -20.92
N LEU A 25 1.17 -8.46 -20.41
CA LEU A 25 1.10 -7.16 -21.05
C LEU A 25 2.13 -7.13 -22.21
N PRO A 26 1.90 -6.40 -23.27
CA PRO A 26 2.83 -6.33 -24.40
C PRO A 26 4.25 -6.00 -23.95
N SER A 27 5.26 -6.56 -24.60
CA SER A 27 6.69 -6.40 -24.27
C SER A 27 7.16 -4.94 -24.10
N LYS A 28 6.41 -3.97 -24.63
CA LYS A 28 6.64 -2.54 -24.47
C LYS A 28 6.39 -2.05 -23.04
N ILE A 29 5.37 -2.56 -22.37
CA ILE A 29 5.00 -2.19 -20.99
C ILE A 29 6.10 -2.65 -20.01
N ALA A 30 6.63 -3.87 -20.20
CA ALA A 30 7.74 -4.35 -19.39
C ALA A 30 8.98 -3.46 -19.46
N LYS A 31 9.32 -2.92 -20.66
CA LYS A 31 10.46 -2.01 -20.83
C LYS A 31 10.27 -0.65 -20.15
N VAL A 32 9.05 -0.14 -20.13
CA VAL A 32 8.74 1.16 -19.51
C VAL A 32 8.75 1.08 -17.98
N TYR A 33 8.32 0.00 -17.44
CA TYR A 33 8.33 -0.17 -15.99
C TYR A 33 9.76 -0.10 -15.42
N ILE A 34 10.72 -0.76 -16.06
CA ILE A 34 12.16 -0.63 -15.71
C ILE A 34 12.60 0.84 -15.84
N HIS A 35 12.11 1.57 -16.84
CA HIS A 35 12.37 2.99 -17.03
C HIS A 35 11.56 3.88 -16.08
N GLY A 36 10.33 3.52 -15.74
CA GLY A 36 9.50 4.22 -14.78
C GLY A 36 10.09 4.23 -13.37
N LYS A 37 10.72 3.14 -12.96
CA LYS A 37 11.52 3.07 -11.74
C LYS A 37 12.67 4.07 -11.74
N ASN A 38 13.42 4.14 -12.82
CA ASN A 38 14.47 5.15 -13.02
C ASN A 38 13.94 6.58 -13.14
N LEU A 39 12.70 6.78 -13.61
CA LEU A 39 12.09 8.08 -13.77
C LEU A 39 11.55 8.65 -12.47
N GLN A 40 11.02 7.83 -11.56
CA GLN A 40 10.70 8.27 -10.19
C GLN A 40 11.97 8.72 -9.47
N THR A 41 13.08 8.01 -9.61
CA THR A 41 14.38 8.40 -9.07
C THR A 41 14.94 9.64 -9.78
N LYS A 42 14.69 9.83 -11.10
CA LYS A 42 15.15 10.99 -11.88
C LYS A 42 14.26 12.22 -11.72
N ALA A 43 12.96 12.06 -11.54
CA ALA A 43 12.03 13.16 -11.22
C ALA A 43 12.31 13.76 -9.83
N LEU A 44 12.92 12.96 -8.94
CA LEU A 44 13.38 13.36 -7.61
C LEU A 44 14.79 14.02 -7.64
N ARG A 45 15.51 14.00 -8.74
CA ARG A 45 16.76 14.75 -8.87
C ARG A 45 16.49 16.11 -9.52
N PRO A 46 16.88 17.23 -8.89
CA PRO A 46 16.97 18.50 -9.63
C PRO A 46 17.90 18.26 -10.80
N SER A 47 17.43 18.55 -12.02
CA SER A 47 18.29 18.57 -13.21
C SER A 47 19.43 19.56 -12.91
N SER A 48 20.66 19.04 -12.86
CA SER A 48 21.85 19.88 -12.76
C SER A 48 21.91 20.79 -14.01
N GLY A 49 21.34 22.00 -13.86
CA GLY A 49 21.33 22.98 -14.96
C GLY A 49 20.17 23.97 -14.96
N MET A 50 19.32 24.01 -13.93
CA MET A 50 18.38 25.12 -13.77
C MET A 50 18.89 26.05 -12.68
N GLU A 51 19.21 27.29 -13.11
CA GLU A 51 19.48 28.45 -12.28
C GLU A 51 18.34 28.59 -11.23
N ALA A 52 18.74 28.93 -10.00
CA ALA A 52 17.86 29.15 -8.89
C ALA A 52 16.71 30.10 -9.27
N CYS A 53 15.50 29.57 -9.33
CA CYS A 53 14.31 30.42 -9.32
C CYS A 53 14.20 31.13 -7.97
N PRO A 54 13.88 32.44 -7.96
CA PRO A 54 13.80 33.21 -6.73
C PRO A 54 12.67 32.69 -5.84
N GLU A 55 12.92 32.79 -4.53
CA GLU A 55 12.01 32.45 -3.43
C GLU A 55 10.57 32.79 -3.76
N ARG A 56 9.76 31.79 -4.06
CA ARG A 56 8.31 31.91 -3.99
C ARG A 56 7.89 31.65 -2.56
N GLN A 57 7.37 32.71 -1.96
CA GLN A 57 6.67 32.70 -0.68
C GLN A 57 5.83 31.44 -0.55
N ILE A 58 5.96 30.77 0.61
CA ILE A 58 5.09 29.71 1.08
C ILE A 58 3.70 30.30 1.24
N GLY A 59 2.94 30.32 0.16
CA GLY A 59 1.56 30.69 0.09
C GLY A 59 0.70 29.46 -0.10
N HIS A 60 -0.04 29.12 0.96
CA HIS A 60 -1.31 28.37 0.98
C HIS A 60 -1.48 27.15 0.04
N HIS A 61 -1.44 25.96 0.68
CA HIS A 61 -2.24 24.78 0.33
C HIS A 61 -2.23 24.36 -1.14
N ASP A 62 -1.18 23.72 -1.56
CA ASP A 62 -1.31 22.75 -2.63
C ASP A 62 -1.95 21.45 -2.04
N ARG A 63 -3.30 21.44 -1.97
CA ARG A 63 -4.12 20.30 -1.54
C ARG A 63 -4.15 19.17 -2.61
N ARG A 64 -3.22 19.16 -3.53
CA ARG A 64 -3.15 18.24 -4.67
C ARG A 64 -2.30 17.05 -4.37
N CYS A 65 -2.76 16.20 -3.44
CA CYS A 65 -1.96 15.02 -3.16
C CYS A 65 -2.82 13.78 -3.09
N THR A 66 -2.81 13.04 -4.17
CA THR A 66 -3.06 11.62 -4.15
C THR A 66 -1.94 10.98 -3.33
N THR A 67 -2.26 10.50 -2.15
CA THR A 67 -1.29 10.13 -1.13
C THR A 67 -0.27 9.07 -1.54
N VAL A 68 -0.57 8.21 -2.52
CA VAL A 68 0.31 7.14 -3.01
C VAL A 68 0.91 7.40 -4.40
N GLY A 69 0.70 8.58 -5.01
CA GLY A 69 1.32 8.95 -6.29
C GLY A 69 0.63 8.40 -7.56
N LYS A 70 -0.66 8.04 -7.51
CA LYS A 70 -1.42 7.48 -8.65
C LYS A 70 -1.34 8.34 -9.90
N SER A 71 -1.73 9.61 -9.80
CA SER A 71 -1.78 10.55 -10.93
C SER A 71 -0.42 10.74 -11.58
N THR A 72 0.63 10.88 -10.76
CA THR A 72 2.02 10.99 -11.23
C THR A 72 2.46 9.73 -11.98
N LEU A 73 2.13 8.54 -11.45
CA LEU A 73 2.50 7.27 -12.07
C LEU A 73 1.84 7.09 -13.44
N VAL A 74 0.53 7.33 -13.54
CA VAL A 74 -0.19 7.17 -14.81
C VAL A 74 0.20 8.21 -15.85
N GLU A 75 0.51 9.43 -15.42
CA GLU A 75 1.02 10.47 -16.33
C GLU A 75 2.41 10.13 -16.87
N GLN A 76 3.33 9.63 -16.02
CA GLN A 76 4.64 9.18 -16.45
C GLN A 76 4.55 7.97 -17.39
N PHE A 77 3.65 7.03 -17.10
CA PHE A 77 3.37 5.91 -17.98
C PHE A 77 2.88 6.38 -19.35
N ALA A 78 1.93 7.33 -19.38
CA ALA A 78 1.42 7.88 -20.62
C ALA A 78 2.50 8.59 -21.46
N LYS A 79 3.35 9.41 -20.78
CA LYS A 79 4.49 10.10 -21.45
C LYS A 79 5.50 9.14 -22.08
N ASN A 80 5.65 7.95 -21.53
CA ASN A 80 6.67 7.00 -21.98
C ASN A 80 6.14 6.01 -23.03
N GLU A 81 4.86 5.62 -22.96
CA GLU A 81 4.31 4.53 -23.76
C GLU A 81 3.44 5.00 -24.92
N TYR A 82 2.96 6.24 -24.89
CA TYR A 82 2.05 6.75 -25.90
C TYR A 82 2.65 7.94 -26.64
N GLU A 83 2.27 8.10 -27.90
CA GLU A 83 2.70 9.24 -28.71
C GLU A 83 2.04 10.56 -28.29
N SER A 84 0.83 10.48 -27.71
CA SER A 84 0.14 11.60 -27.09
C SER A 84 -0.83 11.11 -26.01
N TYR A 85 -1.18 11.98 -25.07
CA TYR A 85 -2.15 11.68 -24.02
C TYR A 85 -2.96 12.93 -23.66
N ILE A 86 -4.16 12.71 -23.12
CA ILE A 86 -4.94 13.72 -22.43
C ILE A 86 -5.15 13.25 -20.99
N LEU A 87 -4.79 14.09 -20.01
CA LEU A 87 -5.08 13.88 -18.60
C LEU A 87 -6.20 14.81 -18.17
N ILE A 88 -7.34 14.27 -17.76
CA ILE A 88 -8.50 14.99 -17.27
C ILE A 88 -8.56 14.79 -15.76
N ASP A 89 -8.10 15.78 -14.99
CA ASP A 89 -8.29 15.81 -13.54
C ASP A 89 -9.71 16.32 -13.23
N PHE A 90 -10.60 15.46 -12.78
CA PHE A 90 -11.99 15.83 -12.49
C PHE A 90 -12.17 16.65 -11.22
N ASN A 91 -11.13 16.85 -10.41
CA ASN A 91 -11.16 17.87 -9.33
C ASN A 91 -11.10 19.29 -9.92
N GLU A 92 -10.34 19.49 -11.01
CA GLU A 92 -10.08 20.80 -11.62
C GLU A 92 -10.82 21.00 -12.93
N ALA A 93 -11.34 19.92 -13.54
CA ALA A 93 -12.02 19.99 -14.83
C ALA A 93 -13.21 20.95 -14.80
N SER A 94 -13.31 21.79 -15.85
CA SER A 94 -14.43 22.72 -16.01
C SER A 94 -15.76 21.96 -16.22
N ASP A 95 -16.88 22.65 -15.97
CA ASP A 95 -18.20 22.11 -16.25
C ASP A 95 -18.41 21.81 -17.74
N GLU A 96 -17.72 22.54 -18.62
CA GLU A 96 -17.69 22.28 -20.06
C GLU A 96 -17.12 20.88 -20.35
N VAL A 97 -15.95 20.55 -19.79
CA VAL A 97 -15.34 19.22 -19.93
C VAL A 97 -16.25 18.13 -19.34
N LYS A 98 -16.80 18.34 -18.15
CA LYS A 98 -17.71 17.37 -17.50
C LYS A 98 -18.96 17.13 -18.32
N SER A 99 -19.51 18.19 -18.95
CA SER A 99 -20.74 18.11 -19.74
C SER A 99 -20.59 17.31 -21.04
N LEU A 100 -19.37 17.13 -21.56
CA LEU A 100 -19.13 16.30 -22.75
C LEU A 100 -19.59 14.86 -22.55
N PHE A 101 -19.59 14.38 -21.31
CA PHE A 101 -19.99 13.00 -20.97
C PHE A 101 -21.49 12.84 -20.75
N ASN A 102 -22.28 13.91 -20.87
CA ASN A 102 -23.75 13.83 -20.75
C ASN A 102 -24.40 13.20 -21.99
N ASN A 103 -23.77 13.31 -23.16
CA ASN A 103 -24.31 12.80 -24.42
C ASN A 103 -23.24 11.98 -25.18
N LEU A 104 -23.35 10.67 -25.09
CA LEU A 104 -22.42 9.72 -25.71
C LEU A 104 -22.78 9.32 -27.15
N MET A 105 -23.82 9.93 -27.72
CA MET A 105 -24.29 9.60 -29.09
C MET A 105 -23.26 10.02 -30.15
N ASN A 106 -22.53 11.11 -29.93
CA ASN A 106 -21.53 11.61 -30.86
C ASN A 106 -20.12 11.59 -30.23
N LYS A 107 -19.45 10.44 -30.31
CA LYS A 107 -18.08 10.27 -29.78
C LYS A 107 -17.05 11.09 -30.53
N ASP A 108 -17.23 11.28 -31.84
CA ASP A 108 -16.34 12.12 -32.65
C ASP A 108 -16.30 13.55 -32.15
N PHE A 109 -17.45 14.08 -31.77
CA PHE A 109 -17.57 15.40 -31.19
C PHE A 109 -16.85 15.46 -29.82
N ILE A 110 -17.03 14.44 -28.97
CA ILE A 110 -16.33 14.37 -27.66
C ILE A 110 -14.82 14.42 -27.87
N PHE A 111 -14.28 13.58 -28.75
CA PHE A 111 -12.83 13.53 -28.98
C PHE A 111 -12.30 14.81 -29.61
N LEU A 112 -13.07 15.44 -30.54
CA LEU A 112 -12.69 16.70 -31.14
C LEU A 112 -12.64 17.83 -30.09
N GLN A 113 -13.64 17.91 -29.21
CA GLN A 113 -13.68 18.89 -28.13
C GLN A 113 -12.54 18.67 -27.11
N LEU A 114 -12.27 17.44 -26.71
CA LEU A 114 -11.16 17.13 -25.81
C LEU A 114 -9.82 17.54 -26.44
N GLN A 115 -9.59 17.25 -27.70
CA GLN A 115 -8.38 17.68 -28.43
C GLN A 115 -8.24 19.20 -28.46
N ALA A 116 -9.35 19.91 -28.71
CA ALA A 116 -9.34 21.38 -28.73
C ALA A 116 -9.10 21.99 -27.35
N LEU A 117 -9.78 21.48 -26.31
CA LEU A 117 -9.68 22.01 -24.94
C LEU A 117 -8.30 21.74 -24.30
N TYR A 118 -7.69 20.61 -24.60
CA TYR A 118 -6.37 20.23 -24.07
C TYR A 118 -5.21 20.53 -25.02
N ASN A 119 -5.51 21.05 -26.21
CA ASN A 119 -4.53 21.35 -27.27
C ASN A 119 -3.60 20.15 -27.60
N VAL A 120 -4.20 18.97 -27.73
CA VAL A 120 -3.51 17.71 -27.98
C VAL A 120 -4.13 17.01 -29.19
N VAL A 121 -3.33 16.54 -30.13
CA VAL A 121 -3.78 15.69 -31.23
C VAL A 121 -3.71 14.23 -30.81
N LEU A 122 -4.87 13.57 -30.75
CA LEU A 122 -4.96 12.14 -30.44
C LEU A 122 -4.73 11.31 -31.71
N LYS A 123 -3.94 10.27 -31.61
CA LYS A 123 -3.60 9.32 -32.68
C LYS A 123 -4.22 7.97 -32.38
N GLU A 124 -4.97 7.43 -33.33
CA GLU A 124 -5.63 6.13 -33.16
C GLU A 124 -4.62 5.05 -32.78
N ARG A 125 -4.95 4.26 -31.77
CA ARG A 125 -4.14 3.14 -31.20
C ARG A 125 -2.76 3.53 -30.65
N LYS A 126 -2.51 4.84 -30.51
CA LYS A 126 -1.22 5.37 -30.02
C LYS A 126 -1.38 6.45 -28.96
N SER A 127 -2.62 6.73 -28.57
CA SER A 127 -2.91 7.73 -27.55
C SER A 127 -3.73 7.12 -26.42
N VAL A 128 -3.57 7.68 -25.22
CA VAL A 128 -4.31 7.32 -24.02
C VAL A 128 -5.05 8.52 -23.45
N ILE A 129 -6.25 8.31 -22.97
CA ILE A 129 -7.03 9.32 -22.22
C ILE A 129 -7.09 8.88 -20.76
N ILE A 130 -6.59 9.72 -19.87
CA ILE A 130 -6.51 9.47 -18.43
C ILE A 130 -7.66 10.24 -17.76
N PHE A 131 -8.50 9.52 -17.02
CA PHE A 131 -9.55 10.05 -16.15
C PHE A 131 -9.06 9.99 -14.70
N ASP A 132 -8.51 11.12 -14.23
CA ASP A 132 -8.00 11.24 -12.87
C ASP A 132 -9.11 11.69 -11.93
N GLU A 133 -9.18 11.08 -10.72
CA GLU A 133 -10.22 11.31 -9.72
C GLU A 133 -11.66 11.11 -10.29
N VAL A 134 -11.85 10.04 -11.07
CA VAL A 134 -13.06 9.76 -11.86
C VAL A 134 -14.36 9.75 -11.05
N GLN A 135 -14.29 9.50 -9.72
CA GLN A 135 -15.44 9.56 -8.82
C GLN A 135 -16.09 10.97 -8.73
N LYS A 136 -15.36 12.01 -9.15
CA LYS A 136 -15.89 13.38 -9.23
C LYS A 136 -16.77 13.63 -10.45
N CYS A 137 -16.73 12.73 -11.45
CA CYS A 137 -17.58 12.77 -12.62
C CYS A 137 -18.14 11.37 -12.96
N PRO A 138 -19.21 10.92 -12.26
CA PRO A 138 -19.78 9.59 -12.46
C PRO A 138 -20.19 9.29 -13.90
N LEU A 139 -20.63 10.30 -14.64
CA LEU A 139 -21.01 10.16 -16.06
C LEU A 139 -19.80 9.87 -16.95
N ALA A 140 -18.64 10.47 -16.68
CA ALA A 140 -17.41 10.13 -17.38
C ALA A 140 -17.04 8.67 -17.16
N ARG A 141 -17.16 8.17 -15.92
CA ARG A 141 -16.92 6.75 -15.62
C ARG A 141 -17.89 5.83 -16.39
N GLN A 142 -19.17 6.19 -16.46
CA GLN A 142 -20.14 5.43 -17.27
C GLN A 142 -19.79 5.47 -18.77
N ALA A 143 -19.27 6.61 -19.23
CA ALA A 143 -18.90 6.81 -20.63
C ALA A 143 -17.78 5.86 -21.07
N ILE A 144 -16.86 5.52 -20.21
CA ILE A 144 -15.68 4.67 -20.54
C ILE A 144 -16.11 3.36 -21.21
N LYS A 145 -17.17 2.70 -20.74
CA LYS A 145 -17.70 1.48 -21.39
C LYS A 145 -17.96 1.66 -22.89
N TYR A 146 -18.50 2.79 -23.26
CA TYR A 146 -18.86 3.10 -24.65
C TYR A 146 -17.66 3.63 -25.45
N LEU A 147 -16.76 4.32 -24.78
CA LEU A 147 -15.53 4.84 -25.36
C LEU A 147 -14.54 3.72 -25.68
N VAL A 148 -14.37 2.76 -24.75
CA VAL A 148 -13.54 1.55 -24.99
C VAL A 148 -14.08 0.71 -26.14
N LYS A 149 -15.39 0.54 -26.24
CA LYS A 149 -16.03 -0.18 -27.36
C LYS A 149 -15.78 0.48 -28.72
N ASP A 150 -15.47 1.77 -28.74
CA ASP A 150 -15.10 2.50 -29.95
C ASP A 150 -13.72 2.07 -30.47
N GLY A 151 -12.78 1.78 -29.60
CA GLY A 151 -11.51 1.14 -29.90
C GLY A 151 -10.43 2.06 -30.48
N ARG A 152 -10.64 3.36 -30.56
CA ARG A 152 -9.65 4.31 -31.13
C ARG A 152 -8.53 4.63 -30.15
N TYR A 153 -8.83 4.72 -28.84
CA TYR A 153 -7.86 5.14 -27.82
C TYR A 153 -7.88 4.17 -26.65
N ASP A 154 -6.80 4.16 -25.88
CA ASP A 154 -6.73 3.46 -24.60
C ASP A 154 -7.18 4.40 -23.46
N TYR A 155 -7.62 3.81 -22.35
CA TYR A 155 -8.14 4.57 -21.21
C TYR A 155 -7.52 4.09 -19.92
N ILE A 156 -7.21 5.05 -19.05
CA ILE A 156 -6.75 4.81 -17.67
C ILE A 156 -7.66 5.59 -16.74
N GLU A 157 -8.16 4.95 -15.70
CA GLU A 157 -8.90 5.60 -14.62
C GLU A 157 -8.09 5.59 -13.34
N THR A 158 -8.10 6.70 -12.62
CA THR A 158 -7.63 6.74 -11.23
C THR A 158 -8.73 7.23 -10.31
N GLY A 159 -8.64 6.89 -9.06
CA GLY A 159 -9.57 7.34 -8.02
C GLY A 159 -9.48 6.53 -6.73
N SER A 160 -10.08 7.04 -5.68
CA SER A 160 -10.25 6.33 -4.42
C SER A 160 -11.41 5.31 -4.56
N LEU A 161 -11.17 4.06 -4.19
CA LEU A 161 -12.16 2.99 -4.35
C LEU A 161 -13.46 3.27 -3.59
N ILE A 162 -13.34 3.71 -2.32
CA ILE A 162 -14.51 4.01 -1.49
C ILE A 162 -15.34 5.10 -2.13
N SER A 163 -14.69 6.18 -2.55
CA SER A 163 -15.36 7.29 -3.23
C SER A 163 -15.98 6.83 -4.55
N ILE A 164 -15.30 5.97 -5.30
CA ILE A 164 -15.85 5.36 -6.52
C ILE A 164 -17.10 4.54 -6.18
N LYS A 165 -17.05 3.62 -5.20
CA LYS A 165 -18.20 2.79 -4.84
C LYS A 165 -19.42 3.59 -4.38
N LYS A 166 -19.22 4.63 -3.56
CA LYS A 166 -20.32 5.46 -3.04
C LYS A 166 -20.93 6.35 -4.13
N ASN A 167 -20.11 6.94 -5.00
CA ASN A 167 -20.54 7.89 -6.01
C ASN A 167 -21.04 7.22 -7.31
N THR A 168 -20.85 5.90 -7.48
CA THR A 168 -21.25 5.17 -8.69
C THR A 168 -22.41 4.19 -8.43
N LYS A 169 -23.17 4.35 -7.35
CA LYS A 169 -24.40 3.57 -7.15
C LYS A 169 -25.37 3.82 -8.32
N GLY A 170 -25.74 2.74 -9.03
CA GLY A 170 -26.65 2.80 -10.19
C GLY A 170 -25.97 3.00 -11.54
N ILE A 171 -24.65 3.07 -11.61
CA ILE A 171 -23.90 3.17 -12.86
C ILE A 171 -23.43 1.78 -13.31
N THR A 172 -23.53 1.51 -14.61
CA THR A 172 -23.02 0.26 -15.21
C THR A 172 -21.50 0.33 -15.28
N ILE A 173 -20.82 -0.52 -14.51
CA ILE A 173 -19.36 -0.65 -14.53
C ILE A 173 -18.95 -1.47 -15.77
N PRO A 174 -17.91 -1.05 -16.52
CA PRO A 174 -17.38 -1.84 -17.63
C PRO A 174 -16.91 -3.22 -17.17
N SER A 175 -17.25 -4.26 -17.94
CA SER A 175 -16.78 -5.64 -17.70
C SER A 175 -15.34 -5.86 -18.14
N GLU A 176 -14.81 -4.95 -18.96
CA GLU A 176 -13.48 -4.97 -19.56
C GLU A 176 -12.42 -4.31 -18.65
N GLU A 177 -12.82 -3.89 -17.45
CA GLU A 177 -11.98 -3.20 -16.47
C GLU A 177 -10.95 -4.16 -15.84
N GLU A 178 -9.67 -3.83 -15.96
CA GLU A 178 -8.58 -4.46 -15.20
C GLU A 178 -8.15 -3.53 -14.06
N ARG A 179 -8.24 -4.01 -12.81
CA ARG A 179 -7.96 -3.21 -11.62
C ARG A 179 -6.55 -3.48 -11.11
N VAL A 180 -5.84 -2.39 -10.84
CA VAL A 180 -4.51 -2.43 -10.24
C VAL A 180 -4.54 -1.70 -8.90
N THR A 181 -4.10 -2.36 -7.84
CA THR A 181 -3.93 -1.74 -6.52
C THR A 181 -2.53 -1.15 -6.42
N LEU A 182 -2.44 0.12 -6.05
CA LEU A 182 -1.18 0.77 -5.75
C LEU A 182 -1.00 0.83 -4.23
N TYR A 183 0.09 0.21 -3.77
CA TYR A 183 0.54 0.27 -2.37
C TYR A 183 1.53 1.43 -2.16
N PRO A 184 1.77 1.87 -0.91
CA PRO A 184 2.95 2.67 -0.59
C PRO A 184 4.23 2.00 -1.12
N MET A 185 5.26 2.77 -1.42
CA MET A 185 6.54 2.25 -1.90
C MET A 185 6.99 1.08 -1.02
N ASP A 186 7.38 -0.03 -1.64
CA ASP A 186 8.02 -1.12 -0.93
C ASP A 186 9.49 -0.79 -0.57
N TYR A 187 10.18 -1.71 0.11
CA TYR A 187 11.57 -1.45 0.53
C TYR A 187 12.51 -1.31 -0.66
N GLU A 188 12.29 -2.04 -1.75
CA GLU A 188 13.11 -1.93 -2.94
C GLU A 188 12.90 -0.57 -3.62
N GLU A 189 11.65 -0.13 -3.80
CA GLU A 189 11.29 1.18 -4.37
C GLU A 189 11.83 2.33 -3.51
N PHE A 190 11.78 2.19 -2.18
CA PHE A 190 12.37 3.13 -1.24
C PHE A 190 13.90 3.24 -1.43
N ARG A 191 14.60 2.10 -1.61
CA ARG A 191 16.06 2.11 -1.89
C ARG A 191 16.37 2.78 -3.23
N TRP A 192 15.57 2.55 -4.25
CA TRP A 192 15.73 3.25 -5.54
C TRP A 192 15.55 4.76 -5.41
N ALA A 193 14.55 5.20 -4.65
CA ALA A 193 14.37 6.63 -4.37
C ALA A 193 15.62 7.25 -3.71
N LEU A 194 16.35 6.48 -2.91
CA LEU A 194 17.64 6.86 -2.33
C LEU A 194 18.84 6.60 -3.27
N SER A 195 18.59 6.31 -4.55
CA SER A 195 19.63 5.99 -5.56
C SER A 195 20.43 4.71 -5.29
N ASP A 196 19.84 3.75 -4.58
CA ASP A 196 20.45 2.44 -4.31
C ASP A 196 19.64 1.34 -4.99
N GLU A 197 20.09 0.91 -6.14
CA GLU A 197 19.53 -0.19 -6.93
C GLU A 197 20.20 -1.54 -6.62
N ALA A 198 21.29 -1.54 -5.86
CA ALA A 198 22.13 -2.72 -5.64
C ALA A 198 21.72 -3.53 -4.39
N THR A 199 21.22 -2.87 -3.33
CA THR A 199 20.99 -3.51 -2.03
C THR A 199 20.00 -4.66 -2.13
N VAL A 200 18.84 -4.48 -2.73
CA VAL A 200 17.80 -5.53 -2.72
C VAL A 200 18.14 -6.71 -3.62
N PRO A 201 18.67 -6.58 -4.85
CA PRO A 201 19.19 -7.71 -5.61
C PRO A 201 20.27 -8.51 -4.87
N LEU A 202 21.19 -7.81 -4.15
CA LEU A 202 22.20 -8.46 -3.34
C LEU A 202 21.58 -9.25 -2.18
N LEU A 203 20.63 -8.65 -1.43
CA LEU A 203 19.91 -9.33 -0.35
C LEU A 203 19.17 -10.57 -0.86
N ARG A 204 18.60 -10.53 -2.07
CA ARG A 204 17.97 -11.69 -2.71
C ARG A 204 18.96 -12.83 -2.93
N THR A 205 20.17 -12.53 -3.39
CA THR A 205 21.23 -13.54 -3.56
C THR A 205 21.58 -14.22 -2.24
N PHE A 206 21.71 -13.45 -1.15
CA PHE A 206 21.95 -14.01 0.19
C PHE A 206 20.77 -14.85 0.69
N TYR A 207 19.54 -14.39 0.47
CA TYR A 207 18.32 -15.14 0.81
C TYR A 207 18.24 -16.48 0.07
N GLU A 208 18.44 -16.47 -1.25
CA GLU A 208 18.40 -17.69 -2.10
C GLU A 208 19.53 -18.66 -1.74
N GLY A 209 20.72 -18.15 -1.50
CA GLY A 209 21.88 -18.92 -1.04
C GLY A 209 21.80 -19.35 0.44
N ARG A 210 20.83 -18.85 1.21
CA ARG A 210 20.71 -19.06 2.67
C ARG A 210 21.97 -18.70 3.42
N LEU A 211 22.61 -17.60 3.02
CA LEU A 211 23.86 -17.12 3.57
C LEU A 211 23.61 -15.97 4.55
N PRO A 212 24.30 -15.91 5.71
CA PRO A 212 24.26 -14.76 6.59
C PRO A 212 25.03 -13.58 5.97
N LEU A 213 24.61 -12.35 6.30
CA LEU A 213 25.30 -11.12 5.88
C LEU A 213 26.49 -10.77 6.77
N ASP A 214 26.61 -11.38 7.95
CA ASP A 214 27.65 -11.13 8.93
C ASP A 214 27.82 -9.64 9.28
N LYS A 215 28.97 -9.06 8.96
CA LYS A 215 29.28 -7.66 9.28
C LYS A 215 28.32 -6.66 8.62
N ALA A 216 27.79 -6.97 7.44
CA ALA A 216 26.88 -6.10 6.71
C ALA A 216 25.45 -6.10 7.29
N HIS A 217 25.07 -7.12 8.07
CA HIS A 217 23.75 -7.24 8.67
C HIS A 217 23.32 -5.98 9.43
N ARG A 218 24.21 -5.41 10.25
CA ARG A 218 23.92 -4.24 11.08
C ARG A 218 23.52 -3.03 10.24
N ASP A 219 24.22 -2.80 9.15
CA ASP A 219 23.95 -1.66 8.25
C ASP A 219 22.62 -1.87 7.52
N LYS A 220 22.36 -3.09 7.04
CA LYS A 220 21.09 -3.41 6.36
C LYS A 220 19.89 -3.35 7.31
N MET A 221 20.04 -3.73 8.58
CA MET A 221 19.02 -3.52 9.61
C MET A 221 18.74 -2.03 9.85
N ARG A 222 19.78 -1.20 9.89
CA ARG A 222 19.62 0.26 10.03
C ARG A 222 18.91 0.86 8.82
N ASP A 223 19.28 0.47 7.60
CA ASP A 223 18.63 0.88 6.37
C ASP A 223 17.14 0.51 6.35
N PHE A 224 16.81 -0.70 6.79
CA PHE A 224 15.42 -1.15 6.86
C PHE A 224 14.62 -0.42 7.95
N ARG A 225 15.23 -0.15 9.11
CA ARG A 225 14.60 0.68 10.14
C ARG A 225 14.32 2.11 9.63
N LEU A 226 15.21 2.66 8.81
CA LEU A 226 14.97 3.95 8.16
C LEU A 226 13.70 3.91 7.31
N TYR A 227 13.52 2.86 6.50
CA TYR A 227 12.29 2.64 5.75
C TYR A 227 11.06 2.52 6.67
N MET A 228 11.15 1.74 7.75
CA MET A 228 10.05 1.63 8.72
C MET A 228 9.64 2.99 9.31
N LEU A 229 10.58 3.89 9.53
CA LEU A 229 10.34 5.20 10.15
C LEU A 229 9.80 6.24 9.17
N ILE A 230 10.31 6.27 7.96
CA ILE A 230 9.87 7.22 6.93
C ILE A 230 8.57 6.73 6.30
N GLY A 231 8.46 5.42 6.03
CA GLY A 231 7.39 4.79 5.29
C GLY A 231 7.63 4.78 3.78
N GLY A 232 6.62 4.30 3.06
CA GLY A 232 6.59 4.24 1.60
C GLY A 232 5.75 5.33 0.95
N MET A 233 5.26 6.32 1.71
CA MET A 233 4.50 7.43 1.14
C MET A 233 5.41 8.36 0.35
N PRO A 234 5.22 8.56 -0.97
CA PRO A 234 6.16 9.31 -1.82
C PRO A 234 6.49 10.70 -1.31
N GLN A 235 5.52 11.40 -0.73
CA GLN A 235 5.73 12.73 -0.16
C GLN A 235 6.67 12.71 1.05
N ALA A 236 6.51 11.73 1.94
CA ALA A 236 7.36 11.57 3.11
C ALA A 236 8.79 11.18 2.70
N VAL A 237 8.92 10.32 1.69
CA VAL A 237 10.21 9.91 1.11
C VAL A 237 10.91 11.11 0.47
N ASN A 238 10.21 11.93 -0.33
CA ASN A 238 10.75 13.16 -0.90
C ASN A 238 11.21 14.15 0.16
N THR A 239 10.38 14.42 1.16
CA THR A 239 10.74 15.30 2.27
C THR A 239 12.03 14.82 2.95
N TYR A 240 12.20 13.51 3.13
CA TYR A 240 13.43 12.97 3.71
C TYR A 240 14.64 13.17 2.79
N ILE A 241 14.50 12.90 1.49
CA ILE A 241 15.58 13.05 0.51
C ILE A 241 16.06 14.51 0.44
N GLU A 242 15.12 15.45 0.42
CA GLU A 242 15.41 16.88 0.31
C GLU A 242 16.01 17.49 1.57
N THR A 243 15.55 17.03 2.75
CA THR A 243 15.84 17.72 4.02
C THR A 243 16.69 16.92 4.99
N ASN A 244 16.72 15.59 4.88
CA ASN A 244 17.31 14.66 5.87
C ASN A 244 16.84 14.96 7.31
N ASN A 245 15.59 15.41 7.47
CA ASN A 245 15.04 15.89 8.73
C ASN A 245 13.76 15.14 9.12
N PHE A 246 13.82 14.33 10.18
CA PHE A 246 12.68 13.53 10.63
C PHE A 246 11.50 14.38 11.14
N SER A 247 11.73 15.57 11.69
CA SER A 247 10.62 16.43 12.12
C SER A 247 9.80 16.93 10.93
N LEU A 248 10.45 17.26 9.81
CA LEU A 248 9.75 17.64 8.58
C LEU A 248 9.02 16.44 7.95
N VAL A 249 9.64 15.25 7.98
CA VAL A 249 9.00 14.01 7.55
C VAL A 249 7.76 13.71 8.40
N ASP A 250 7.85 13.88 9.73
CA ASP A 250 6.70 13.69 10.64
C ASP A 250 5.57 14.68 10.32
N HIS A 251 5.91 15.96 10.07
CA HIS A 251 4.92 16.95 9.65
C HIS A 251 4.21 16.54 8.35
N THR A 252 4.96 16.07 7.34
CA THR A 252 4.39 15.58 6.09
C THR A 252 3.46 14.38 6.34
N LYS A 253 3.86 13.40 7.16
CA LYS A 253 3.04 12.24 7.50
C LYS A 253 1.77 12.64 8.26
N ARG A 254 1.85 13.60 9.18
CA ARG A 254 0.66 14.15 9.85
C ARG A 254 -0.30 14.82 8.87
N SER A 255 0.22 15.53 7.87
CA SER A 255 -0.61 16.10 6.81
C SER A 255 -1.34 15.02 6.00
N ILE A 256 -0.66 13.92 5.67
CA ILE A 256 -1.28 12.77 4.99
C ILE A 256 -2.38 12.14 5.87
N ILE A 257 -2.10 11.92 7.15
CA ILE A 257 -3.10 11.37 8.09
C ILE A 257 -4.32 12.29 8.20
N ASN A 258 -4.13 13.62 8.25
CA ASN A 258 -5.24 14.55 8.27
C ASN A 258 -6.10 14.48 7.00
N VAL A 259 -5.48 14.29 5.82
CA VAL A 259 -6.25 14.03 4.58
C VAL A 259 -7.10 12.76 4.71
N TYR A 260 -6.56 11.66 5.27
CA TYR A 260 -7.33 10.45 5.53
C TYR A 260 -8.49 10.71 6.49
N ARG A 261 -8.28 11.47 7.56
CA ARG A 261 -9.32 11.84 8.53
C ARG A 261 -10.44 12.64 7.85
N ASP A 262 -10.08 13.64 7.04
CA ASP A 262 -11.06 14.43 6.27
C ASP A 262 -11.88 13.54 5.31
N ASP A 263 -11.25 12.55 4.68
CA ASP A 263 -11.93 11.61 3.80
C ASP A 263 -12.83 10.64 4.57
N PHE A 264 -12.38 10.13 5.72
CA PHE A 264 -13.22 9.32 6.60
C PHE A 264 -14.42 10.09 7.12
N GLN A 265 -14.27 11.37 7.46
CA GLN A 265 -15.36 12.20 7.94
C GLN A 265 -16.41 12.49 6.85
N LYS A 266 -15.99 12.62 5.57
CA LYS A 266 -16.93 12.68 4.44
C LYS A 266 -17.70 11.38 4.24
N LEU A 267 -17.09 10.24 4.52
CA LEU A 267 -17.69 8.92 4.39
C LEU A 267 -18.63 8.58 5.55
N ASP A 268 -18.21 8.89 6.75
CA ASP A 268 -18.95 8.71 7.99
C ASP A 268 -18.91 9.98 8.85
N PRO A 269 -19.90 10.88 8.70
CA PRO A 269 -19.97 12.13 9.48
C PRO A 269 -20.08 11.92 10.99
N SER A 270 -20.37 10.69 11.46
CA SER A 270 -20.39 10.39 12.90
C SER A 270 -18.99 10.32 13.53
N GLY A 271 -17.93 10.29 12.70
CA GLY A 271 -16.53 10.20 13.14
C GLY A 271 -16.07 8.81 13.59
N ARG A 272 -16.94 7.79 13.55
CA ARG A 272 -16.62 6.43 14.00
C ARG A 272 -15.56 5.78 13.14
N LEU A 273 -15.61 6.00 11.82
CA LEU A 273 -14.62 5.46 10.87
C LEU A 273 -13.22 6.04 11.15
N GLU A 274 -13.13 7.34 11.39
CA GLU A 274 -11.89 8.01 11.81
C GLU A 274 -11.37 7.43 13.14
N THR A 275 -12.25 7.26 14.13
CA THR A 275 -11.89 6.70 15.43
C THR A 275 -11.31 5.29 15.30
N LEU A 276 -11.94 4.42 14.49
CA LEU A 276 -11.40 3.08 14.22
C LEU A 276 -9.98 3.12 13.62
N PHE A 277 -9.70 4.06 12.73
CA PHE A 277 -8.38 4.21 12.14
C PHE A 277 -7.35 4.72 13.15
N MET A 278 -7.68 5.77 13.90
CA MET A 278 -6.76 6.40 14.86
C MET A 278 -6.35 5.46 16.01
N GLU A 279 -7.21 4.52 16.40
CA GLU A 279 -6.98 3.59 17.50
C GLU A 279 -6.19 2.33 17.12
N ILE A 280 -5.77 2.19 15.86
CA ILE A 280 -4.99 1.02 15.42
C ILE A 280 -3.73 0.80 16.28
N PRO A 281 -2.88 1.81 16.56
CA PRO A 281 -1.69 1.58 17.38
C PRO A 281 -2.01 1.13 18.80
N SER A 282 -3.04 1.69 19.43
CA SER A 282 -3.43 1.34 20.79
C SER A 282 -3.93 -0.11 20.88
N GLN A 283 -4.69 -0.57 19.88
CA GLN A 283 -5.20 -1.95 19.82
C GLN A 283 -4.07 -2.97 19.56
N LEU A 284 -3.13 -2.66 18.66
CA LEU A 284 -1.99 -3.54 18.38
C LEU A 284 -0.97 -3.60 19.52
N SER A 285 -0.89 -2.57 20.37
CA SER A 285 0.02 -2.54 21.51
C SER A 285 -0.45 -3.40 22.70
N GLN A 286 -1.70 -3.87 22.70
CA GLN A 286 -2.25 -4.70 23.77
C GLN A 286 -1.68 -6.12 23.74
N THR A 287 -1.70 -6.81 24.88
CA THR A 287 -1.24 -8.20 25.00
C THR A 287 -1.97 -9.14 24.05
N ASN A 288 -3.27 -8.88 23.82
CA ASN A 288 -4.05 -9.53 22.77
C ASN A 288 -4.30 -8.50 21.68
N ASN A 289 -3.46 -8.51 20.65
CA ASN A 289 -3.47 -7.55 19.54
C ASN A 289 -4.60 -7.74 18.51
N ARG A 290 -5.61 -8.56 18.84
CA ARG A 290 -6.87 -8.64 18.10
C ARG A 290 -7.64 -7.33 18.25
N TYR A 291 -8.06 -6.76 17.13
CA TYR A 291 -8.84 -5.52 17.12
C TYR A 291 -10.21 -5.71 17.73
N LYS A 292 -10.60 -4.87 18.67
CA LYS A 292 -11.86 -4.94 19.41
C LYS A 292 -12.71 -3.69 19.13
N PRO A 293 -13.52 -3.68 18.06
CA PRO A 293 -14.25 -2.47 17.64
C PRO A 293 -15.20 -1.92 18.72
N TYR A 294 -15.87 -2.79 19.48
CA TYR A 294 -16.78 -2.37 20.55
C TYR A 294 -16.05 -1.72 21.75
N THR A 295 -14.78 -2.06 21.98
CA THR A 295 -13.97 -1.34 22.97
C THR A 295 -13.63 0.07 22.52
N VAL A 296 -13.50 0.26 21.22
CA VAL A 296 -13.17 1.56 20.60
C VAL A 296 -14.40 2.46 20.45
N LEU A 297 -15.51 1.90 19.96
CA LEU A 297 -16.71 2.67 19.61
C LEU A 297 -17.81 2.65 20.67
N GLY A 298 -17.70 1.78 21.70
CA GLY A 298 -18.80 1.50 22.60
C GLY A 298 -19.92 0.70 21.92
N GLU A 299 -21.16 0.95 22.31
CA GLU A 299 -22.32 0.32 21.70
C GLU A 299 -22.56 0.84 20.28
N VAL A 300 -22.60 -0.05 19.32
CA VAL A 300 -22.88 0.21 17.91
C VAL A 300 -23.65 -0.97 17.33
N ASP A 301 -24.59 -0.69 16.46
CA ASP A 301 -25.34 -1.71 15.72
C ASP A 301 -24.42 -2.56 14.85
N ASP A 302 -24.65 -3.88 14.80
CA ASP A 302 -23.79 -4.84 14.11
C ASP A 302 -23.71 -4.58 12.60
N ASP A 303 -24.83 -4.24 11.96
CA ASP A 303 -24.86 -3.96 10.51
C ASP A 303 -24.07 -2.68 10.21
N LYS A 304 -24.21 -1.67 11.07
CA LYS A 304 -23.43 -0.42 10.95
C LYS A 304 -21.95 -0.66 11.18
N LEU A 305 -21.59 -1.48 12.16
CA LEU A 305 -20.21 -1.86 12.42
C LEU A 305 -19.60 -2.58 11.19
N LEU A 306 -20.31 -3.53 10.61
CA LEU A 306 -19.87 -4.23 9.41
C LEU A 306 -19.67 -3.28 8.23
N GLU A 307 -20.55 -2.30 8.06
CA GLU A 307 -20.38 -1.25 7.03
C GLU A 307 -19.09 -0.44 7.26
N LEU A 308 -18.87 0.03 8.50
CA LEU A 308 -17.69 0.81 8.86
C LEU A 308 -16.39 0.02 8.66
N LEU A 309 -16.34 -1.25 9.10
CA LEU A 309 -15.18 -2.11 8.93
C LEU A 309 -14.90 -2.38 7.45
N LYS A 310 -15.93 -2.57 6.65
CA LYS A 310 -15.80 -2.74 5.20
C LYS A 310 -15.30 -1.46 4.52
N ASP A 311 -15.82 -0.30 4.91
CA ASP A 311 -15.34 0.99 4.41
C ASP A 311 -13.85 1.19 4.78
N LEU A 312 -13.45 0.81 6.00
CA LEU A 312 -12.07 0.89 6.46
C LEU A 312 -11.14 -0.06 5.68
N GLU A 313 -11.57 -1.31 5.42
CA GLU A 313 -10.82 -2.28 4.60
C GLU A 313 -10.73 -1.81 3.13
N ASP A 314 -11.81 -1.26 2.59
CA ASP A 314 -11.90 -0.74 1.23
C ASP A 314 -11.09 0.56 1.06
N SER A 315 -10.80 1.31 2.13
CA SER A 315 -9.98 2.53 2.07
C SER A 315 -8.54 2.29 1.63
N LYS A 316 -8.04 1.07 1.82
CA LYS A 316 -6.64 0.66 1.61
C LYS A 316 -5.61 1.45 2.43
N THR A 317 -6.08 2.27 3.36
CA THR A 317 -5.22 2.87 4.39
C THR A 317 -4.87 1.86 5.48
N THR A 318 -5.57 0.72 5.50
CA THR A 318 -5.44 -0.35 6.47
C THR A 318 -5.33 -1.72 5.81
N LEU A 319 -4.75 -2.66 6.55
CA LEU A 319 -4.60 -4.06 6.16
C LEU A 319 -5.27 -4.94 7.22
N PHE A 320 -6.19 -5.79 6.80
CA PHE A 320 -6.88 -6.72 7.69
C PHE A 320 -6.20 -8.09 7.63
N SER A 321 -5.85 -8.62 8.80
CA SER A 321 -5.44 -10.02 8.98
C SER A 321 -6.55 -10.76 9.71
N TYR A 322 -7.15 -11.74 9.05
CA TYR A 322 -8.28 -12.48 9.61
C TYR A 322 -7.83 -13.78 10.28
N HIS A 323 -8.54 -14.16 11.34
CA HIS A 323 -8.37 -15.48 11.94
C HIS A 323 -8.88 -16.57 10.99
N SER A 324 -8.11 -17.63 10.82
CA SER A 324 -8.57 -18.85 10.13
C SER A 324 -9.04 -19.83 11.19
N ASN A 325 -10.28 -20.31 11.12
CA ASN A 325 -10.79 -21.32 12.08
C ASN A 325 -10.20 -22.72 11.81
N ASP A 326 -9.78 -22.98 10.58
CA ASP A 326 -9.03 -24.18 10.20
C ASP A 326 -7.79 -23.76 9.40
N PRO A 327 -6.58 -23.89 9.97
CA PRO A 327 -5.35 -23.51 9.30
C PRO A 327 -4.98 -24.57 8.25
N ASN A 328 -5.68 -24.57 7.14
CA ASN A 328 -5.48 -25.44 6.01
C ASN A 328 -5.40 -24.61 4.71
N VAL A 329 -5.06 -25.25 3.61
CA VAL A 329 -5.10 -24.62 2.29
C VAL A 329 -6.53 -24.12 2.01
N GLY A 330 -6.64 -22.89 1.52
CA GLY A 330 -7.95 -22.27 1.30
C GLY A 330 -8.52 -21.56 2.54
N MET A 331 -7.67 -20.97 3.37
CA MET A 331 -8.03 -20.23 4.60
C MET A 331 -9.16 -19.21 4.42
N SER A 332 -9.40 -18.73 3.20
CA SER A 332 -10.55 -17.87 2.90
C SER A 332 -11.90 -18.57 3.13
N LEU A 333 -11.96 -19.92 3.08
CA LEU A 333 -13.17 -20.70 3.32
C LEU A 333 -13.51 -20.80 4.83
N THR A 334 -12.49 -20.70 5.68
CA THR A 334 -12.60 -20.84 7.14
C THR A 334 -12.30 -19.53 7.87
N LYS A 335 -12.33 -18.42 7.12
CA LYS A 335 -12.14 -17.06 7.61
C LYS A 335 -13.19 -16.70 8.65
N ASP A 336 -12.76 -16.29 9.83
CA ASP A 336 -13.61 -15.74 10.86
C ASP A 336 -13.66 -14.21 10.72
N ILE A 337 -14.77 -13.68 10.22
CA ILE A 337 -14.95 -12.25 10.04
C ILE A 337 -15.08 -11.45 11.34
N SER A 338 -15.36 -12.14 12.46
CA SER A 338 -15.49 -11.52 13.79
C SER A 338 -14.14 -11.41 14.51
N LYS A 339 -13.10 -12.08 14.00
CA LYS A 339 -11.76 -12.12 14.61
C LYS A 339 -10.71 -11.64 13.60
N PHE A 340 -10.19 -10.46 13.84
CA PHE A 340 -9.22 -9.84 12.95
C PHE A 340 -8.24 -8.94 13.70
N LYS A 341 -7.10 -8.71 13.10
CA LYS A 341 -6.14 -7.65 13.42
C LYS A 341 -6.20 -6.59 12.32
N ILE A 342 -6.00 -5.33 12.67
CA ILE A 342 -5.90 -4.22 11.72
C ILE A 342 -4.52 -3.61 11.83
N PHE A 343 -3.82 -3.50 10.69
CA PHE A 343 -2.53 -2.85 10.54
C PHE A 343 -2.69 -1.60 9.67
N CYS A 344 -1.83 -0.61 9.82
CA CYS A 344 -1.72 0.47 8.86
C CYS A 344 -1.06 -0.01 7.57
N ALA A 345 -1.54 0.44 6.43
CA ALA A 345 -0.96 0.10 5.14
C ALA A 345 0.45 0.67 4.95
N ASP A 346 0.81 1.70 5.70
CA ASP A 346 2.15 2.29 5.74
C ASP A 346 2.69 2.36 7.17
N THR A 347 3.85 1.75 7.41
CA THR A 347 4.45 1.68 8.73
C THR A 347 5.01 3.03 9.20
N GLY A 348 5.44 3.90 8.28
CA GLY A 348 5.83 5.26 8.63
C GLY A 348 4.68 6.08 9.18
N LEU A 349 3.48 5.97 8.58
CA LEU A 349 2.26 6.57 9.11
C LEU A 349 1.87 5.95 10.46
N PHE A 350 1.98 4.61 10.59
CA PHE A 350 1.74 3.91 11.84
C PHE A 350 2.61 4.45 12.99
N VAL A 351 3.91 4.68 12.75
CA VAL A 351 4.81 5.26 13.74
C VAL A 351 4.35 6.67 14.14
N THR A 352 3.93 7.50 13.19
CA THR A 352 3.40 8.83 13.49
C THR A 352 2.09 8.76 14.30
N LEU A 353 1.19 7.82 13.99
CA LEU A 353 -0.03 7.57 14.77
C LEU A 353 0.27 7.12 16.19
N ALA A 354 1.29 6.29 16.41
CA ALA A 354 1.68 5.81 17.72
C ALA A 354 2.19 6.95 18.66
N PHE A 355 2.61 8.08 18.10
CA PHE A 355 3.04 9.30 18.82
C PHE A 355 2.15 10.50 18.50
N TRP A 356 0.86 10.26 18.25
CA TRP A 356 -0.10 11.31 17.86
C TRP A 356 -0.47 12.28 19.00
N ASP A 357 -0.26 11.88 20.25
CA ASP A 357 -0.50 12.66 21.46
C ASP A 357 0.33 13.96 21.53
N LYS A 358 1.35 14.09 20.70
CA LYS A 358 2.21 15.27 20.61
C LYS A 358 1.96 16.01 19.29
N ASN A 359 2.20 17.33 19.29
CA ASN A 359 2.10 18.14 18.08
C ASN A 359 3.09 17.73 16.99
N HIS A 360 4.22 17.14 17.38
CA HIS A 360 5.22 16.55 16.49
C HIS A 360 6.03 15.51 17.25
N THR A 361 6.55 14.53 16.51
CA THR A 361 7.47 13.54 17.06
C THR A 361 8.88 14.09 16.95
N GLU A 362 9.56 14.23 18.08
CA GLU A 362 10.90 14.81 18.13
C GLU A 362 11.94 13.96 17.38
N ASN A 363 12.90 14.61 16.73
CA ASN A 363 14.02 13.93 16.05
C ASN A 363 14.75 12.92 16.96
N VAL A 364 14.84 13.19 18.26
CA VAL A 364 15.45 12.30 19.25
C VAL A 364 14.73 10.95 19.34
N ILE A 365 13.38 10.96 19.24
CA ILE A 365 12.58 9.72 19.24
C ILE A 365 12.90 8.91 17.98
N TYR A 366 12.91 9.54 16.82
CA TYR A 366 13.28 8.88 15.57
C TYR A 366 14.70 8.31 15.60
N GLN A 367 15.67 9.04 16.15
CA GLN A 367 17.04 8.56 16.30
C GLN A 367 17.14 7.36 17.25
N LYS A 368 16.37 7.34 18.33
CA LYS A 368 16.32 6.19 19.24
C LYS A 368 15.70 4.97 18.57
N LEU A 369 14.63 5.14 17.79
CA LEU A 369 13.99 4.08 17.01
C LEU A 369 14.98 3.52 15.96
N LEU A 370 15.63 4.39 15.21
CA LEU A 370 16.62 4.02 14.18
C LEU A 370 17.76 3.17 14.76
N ASN A 371 18.21 3.49 15.97
CA ASN A 371 19.32 2.83 16.66
C ASN A 371 18.87 1.69 17.59
N ASP A 372 17.59 1.31 17.60
CA ASP A 372 17.02 0.27 18.49
C ASP A 372 17.28 0.55 20.00
N LYS A 373 17.20 1.82 20.37
CA LYS A 373 17.47 2.30 21.73
C LYS A 373 16.24 2.83 22.47
N LEU A 374 15.07 2.72 21.87
CA LEU A 374 13.83 3.09 22.55
C LEU A 374 13.46 1.98 23.54
N SER A 375 13.20 2.35 24.80
CA SER A 375 12.83 1.40 25.87
C SER A 375 11.42 0.80 25.70
N THR A 376 10.67 1.26 24.71
CA THR A 376 9.29 0.83 24.44
C THR A 376 9.31 -0.50 23.69
N ASN A 377 8.38 -1.39 24.04
CA ASN A 377 8.18 -2.62 23.27
C ASN A 377 7.69 -2.28 21.85
N LEU A 378 8.53 -2.48 20.84
CA LEU A 378 8.25 -2.18 19.44
C LEU A 378 7.75 -3.41 18.65
N GLY A 379 7.37 -4.49 19.33
CA GLY A 379 6.89 -5.72 18.67
C GLY A 379 5.82 -5.42 17.63
N TYR A 380 4.84 -4.61 17.99
CA TYR A 380 3.73 -4.22 17.12
C TYR A 380 4.14 -3.42 15.87
N VAL A 381 5.25 -2.65 15.93
CA VAL A 381 5.78 -1.95 14.73
C VAL A 381 6.36 -2.96 13.75
N TYR A 382 7.05 -4.00 14.27
CA TYR A 382 7.57 -5.09 13.44
C TYR A 382 6.44 -5.93 12.85
N GLU A 383 5.38 -6.22 13.59
CA GLU A 383 4.21 -6.90 13.04
C GLU A 383 3.56 -6.07 11.91
N ASN A 384 3.45 -4.74 12.12
CA ASN A 384 2.88 -3.85 11.09
C ASN A 384 3.70 -3.86 9.79
N ILE A 385 5.05 -3.74 9.88
CA ILE A 385 5.87 -3.75 8.65
C ILE A 385 5.84 -5.11 7.96
N ILE A 386 5.76 -6.21 8.69
CA ILE A 386 5.62 -7.54 8.10
C ILE A 386 4.26 -7.66 7.39
N ALA A 387 3.17 -7.20 8.00
CA ALA A 387 1.85 -7.15 7.36
C ALA A 387 1.89 -6.34 6.06
N GLN A 388 2.52 -5.15 6.09
CA GLN A 388 2.70 -4.28 4.92
C GLN A 388 3.48 -5.00 3.80
N VAL A 389 4.62 -5.60 4.12
CA VAL A 389 5.47 -6.28 3.13
C VAL A 389 4.76 -7.50 2.54
N LEU A 390 4.10 -8.32 3.36
CA LEU A 390 3.36 -9.49 2.90
C LEU A 390 2.17 -9.11 2.01
N ALA A 391 1.42 -8.07 2.38
CA ALA A 391 0.30 -7.58 1.58
C ALA A 391 0.78 -7.00 0.24
N ALA A 392 1.84 -6.19 0.24
CA ALA A 392 2.43 -5.64 -0.98
C ALA A 392 2.98 -6.73 -1.92
N SER A 393 3.44 -7.87 -1.36
CA SER A 393 3.86 -9.06 -2.13
C SER A 393 2.68 -9.92 -2.61
N GLY A 394 1.43 -9.47 -2.45
CA GLY A 394 0.26 -10.16 -2.97
C GLY A 394 -0.37 -11.20 -2.04
N ASN A 395 0.02 -11.27 -0.79
CA ASN A 395 -0.52 -12.24 0.14
C ASN A 395 -1.76 -11.69 0.86
N LYS A 396 -2.81 -12.50 0.96
CA LYS A 396 -3.90 -12.28 1.92
C LYS A 396 -3.39 -12.62 3.31
N LEU A 397 -3.65 -11.74 4.26
CA LEU A 397 -3.16 -11.89 5.62
C LEU A 397 -4.12 -12.74 6.45
N PHE A 398 -3.58 -13.80 7.04
CA PHE A 398 -4.28 -14.64 8.01
C PHE A 398 -3.39 -14.88 9.20
N TYR A 399 -4.01 -15.07 10.38
CA TYR A 399 -3.34 -15.53 11.59
C TYR A 399 -4.12 -16.67 12.22
N TYR A 400 -3.51 -17.35 13.20
CA TYR A 400 -4.16 -18.45 13.87
C TYR A 400 -3.87 -18.47 15.37
N THR A 401 -4.92 -18.66 16.17
CA THR A 401 -4.79 -18.82 17.62
C THR A 401 -5.51 -20.08 18.08
N TRP A 402 -4.93 -20.75 19.08
CA TRP A 402 -5.55 -21.93 19.74
C TRP A 402 -5.22 -21.98 21.22
N PRO A 403 -6.03 -22.63 22.07
CA PRO A 403 -5.82 -22.68 23.49
C PRO A 403 -4.46 -23.31 23.85
N LYS A 404 -3.71 -22.66 24.74
CA LYS A 404 -2.53 -23.19 25.41
C LYS A 404 -2.89 -23.76 26.77
N ASP A 405 -3.67 -23.00 27.54
CA ASP A 405 -4.24 -23.34 28.84
C ASP A 405 -5.57 -22.59 28.99
N GLU A 406 -6.20 -22.62 30.20
CA GLU A 406 -7.49 -21.97 30.44
C GLU A 406 -7.50 -20.45 30.20
N THR A 407 -6.36 -19.80 30.30
CA THR A 407 -6.23 -18.31 30.25
C THR A 407 -5.39 -17.78 29.10
N HIS A 408 -4.60 -18.63 28.47
CA HIS A 408 -3.66 -18.23 27.42
C HIS A 408 -3.89 -18.98 26.13
N ASN A 409 -3.56 -18.33 25.03
CA ASN A 409 -3.53 -18.93 23.71
C ASN A 409 -2.09 -19.01 23.15
N TYR A 410 -1.85 -20.00 22.32
CA TYR A 410 -0.79 -19.97 21.33
C TYR A 410 -1.24 -19.12 20.15
N GLU A 411 -0.30 -18.50 19.47
CA GLU A 411 -0.54 -17.71 18.26
C GLU A 411 0.55 -17.93 17.23
N VAL A 412 0.15 -17.95 15.96
CA VAL A 412 1.03 -17.79 14.81
C VAL A 412 0.65 -16.47 14.13
N ASP A 413 1.59 -15.53 14.04
CA ASP A 413 1.31 -14.14 13.66
C ASP A 413 0.81 -14.01 12.21
N PHE A 414 1.38 -14.80 11.29
CA PHE A 414 0.90 -14.86 9.91
C PHE A 414 0.96 -16.28 9.35
N LEU A 415 -0.02 -16.61 8.53
CA LEU A 415 -0.08 -17.84 7.75
C LEU A 415 -0.11 -17.51 6.27
N LEU A 416 0.83 -18.05 5.51
CA LEU A 416 0.82 -17.99 4.05
C LEU A 416 0.44 -19.34 3.47
N SER A 417 -0.33 -19.31 2.38
CA SER A 417 -0.65 -20.50 1.58
C SER A 417 0.13 -20.45 0.26
N ARG A 418 0.90 -21.48 -0.02
CA ARG A 418 1.69 -21.64 -1.24
C ARG A 418 1.39 -23.00 -1.87
N GLY A 419 0.72 -23.00 -3.03
CA GLY A 419 0.23 -24.26 -3.60
C GLY A 419 -0.70 -24.99 -2.62
N ALA A 420 -0.35 -26.23 -2.27
CA ALA A 420 -1.10 -27.08 -1.34
C ALA A 420 -0.51 -27.08 0.08
N LYS A 421 0.35 -26.11 0.44
CA LYS A 421 1.08 -26.10 1.71
C LYS A 421 0.94 -24.77 2.44
N LEU A 422 1.16 -24.81 3.77
CA LEU A 422 1.19 -23.67 4.65
C LEU A 422 2.61 -23.30 5.05
N HIS A 423 2.83 -22.01 5.20
CA HIS A 423 4.06 -21.41 5.65
C HIS A 423 3.75 -20.50 6.85
N PRO A 424 3.80 -21.02 8.09
CA PRO A 424 3.59 -20.23 9.29
C PRO A 424 4.78 -19.29 9.53
N ILE A 425 4.46 -18.09 10.01
CA ILE A 425 5.41 -17.02 10.31
C ILE A 425 5.16 -16.52 11.73
N GLU A 426 6.21 -16.54 12.54
CA GLU A 426 6.28 -15.89 13.86
C GLU A 426 7.16 -14.65 13.73
N VAL A 427 6.78 -13.54 14.39
CA VAL A 427 7.52 -12.27 14.38
C VAL A 427 8.09 -11.99 15.77
N LYS A 428 9.40 -11.77 15.89
CA LYS A 428 10.07 -11.47 17.16
C LYS A 428 11.00 -10.27 17.04
N SER A 429 10.66 -9.17 17.69
CA SER A 429 11.58 -8.03 17.85
C SER A 429 12.67 -8.32 18.87
N SER A 430 12.37 -9.16 19.90
CA SER A 430 13.27 -9.62 20.95
C SER A 430 12.86 -11.02 21.42
N GLY A 431 13.64 -11.66 22.31
CA GLY A 431 13.26 -12.95 22.90
C GLY A 431 13.17 -14.12 21.91
N TYR A 432 13.88 -14.07 20.80
CA TYR A 432 13.79 -15.00 19.66
C TYR A 432 14.32 -16.42 19.95
N LYS A 433 14.92 -16.68 21.10
CA LYS A 433 15.42 -18.01 21.48
C LYS A 433 14.31 -19.02 21.76
N THR A 434 13.10 -18.56 21.99
CA THR A 434 11.91 -19.38 22.24
C THR A 434 10.81 -19.01 21.25
N HIS A 435 10.39 -19.98 20.46
CA HIS A 435 9.30 -19.86 19.47
C HIS A 435 8.31 -21.01 19.59
N LYS A 436 7.91 -21.29 20.85
CA LYS A 436 7.09 -22.45 21.22
C LYS A 436 5.76 -22.53 20.46
N SER A 437 5.11 -21.38 20.20
CA SER A 437 3.87 -21.37 19.43
C SER A 437 4.09 -21.93 18.01
N LEU A 438 5.13 -21.47 17.33
CA LEU A 438 5.48 -21.93 16.00
C LEU A 438 5.82 -23.43 16.00
N ASP A 439 6.59 -23.92 16.98
CA ASP A 439 6.96 -25.32 17.08
C ASP A 439 5.73 -26.22 17.30
N VAL A 440 4.88 -25.90 18.26
CA VAL A 440 3.64 -26.65 18.53
C VAL A 440 2.70 -26.64 17.32
N PHE A 441 2.60 -25.51 16.63
CA PHE A 441 1.82 -25.43 15.39
C PHE A 441 2.37 -26.37 14.32
N CYS A 442 3.67 -26.32 14.07
CA CYS A 442 4.30 -27.14 13.02
C CYS A 442 4.27 -28.64 13.33
N GLU A 443 4.32 -29.02 14.60
CA GLU A 443 4.13 -30.40 15.04
C GLU A 443 2.69 -30.86 14.78
N LYS A 444 1.70 -30.07 15.23
CA LYS A 444 0.28 -30.39 15.09
C LYS A 444 -0.18 -30.46 13.63
N TYR A 445 0.34 -29.58 12.76
CA TYR A 445 -0.06 -29.46 11.36
C TYR A 445 1.05 -29.89 10.39
N SER A 446 1.93 -30.82 10.81
CA SER A 446 3.10 -31.26 10.04
C SER A 446 2.78 -31.76 8.63
N HIS A 447 1.60 -32.31 8.40
CA HIS A 447 1.16 -32.82 7.09
C HIS A 447 0.87 -31.70 6.07
N VAL A 448 0.55 -30.48 6.50
CA VAL A 448 0.28 -29.33 5.62
C VAL A 448 1.36 -28.26 5.64
N VAL A 449 2.22 -28.22 6.68
CA VAL A 449 3.33 -27.28 6.76
C VAL A 449 4.48 -27.74 5.87
N GLU A 450 5.01 -26.81 5.04
CA GLU A 450 6.19 -27.07 4.21
C GLU A 450 7.43 -26.36 4.79
N ARG A 451 7.30 -25.08 5.07
CA ARG A 451 8.40 -24.25 5.60
C ARG A 451 7.89 -23.43 6.76
N ARG A 452 8.73 -23.23 7.75
CA ARG A 452 8.42 -22.38 8.92
C ARG A 452 9.44 -21.27 9.04
N TYR A 453 8.95 -20.06 9.36
CA TYR A 453 9.76 -18.87 9.42
C TYR A 453 9.63 -18.18 10.76
N LEU A 454 10.78 -17.80 11.31
CA LEU A 454 10.87 -16.83 12.41
C LEU A 454 11.49 -15.55 11.87
N ILE A 455 10.69 -14.48 11.79
CA ILE A 455 11.18 -13.17 11.33
C ILE A 455 11.64 -12.37 12.56
N TYR A 456 12.88 -11.87 12.49
CA TYR A 456 13.49 -11.26 13.66
C TYR A 456 14.53 -10.18 13.29
N THR A 457 15.18 -9.61 14.30
CA THR A 457 16.11 -8.48 14.13
C THR A 457 17.59 -8.91 14.01
N LYS A 458 17.88 -10.20 13.95
CA LYS A 458 19.24 -10.73 13.78
C LYS A 458 19.44 -11.28 12.39
N ASP A 459 20.67 -11.68 12.08
CA ASP A 459 21.06 -12.16 10.77
C ASP A 459 20.45 -13.52 10.41
N LEU A 460 20.43 -13.84 9.12
CA LEU A 460 19.89 -15.09 8.59
C LEU A 460 20.57 -16.29 9.25
N LYS A 461 19.75 -17.19 9.78
CA LYS A 461 20.21 -18.41 10.42
C LYS A 461 19.18 -19.52 10.21
N ARG A 462 19.64 -20.76 10.20
CA ARG A 462 18.78 -21.93 10.27
C ARG A 462 18.86 -22.54 11.67
N ASP A 463 17.72 -22.77 12.30
CA ASP A 463 17.59 -23.48 13.55
C ASP A 463 16.69 -24.70 13.33
N MET A 464 17.29 -25.90 13.30
CA MET A 464 16.63 -27.15 12.88
C MET A 464 15.92 -26.98 11.53
N GLU A 465 14.60 -26.99 11.52
CA GLU A 465 13.77 -26.83 10.33
C GLU A 465 13.26 -25.38 10.15
N THR A 466 13.43 -24.53 11.18
CA THR A 466 12.99 -23.13 11.16
C THR A 466 14.04 -22.27 10.49
N LEU A 467 13.59 -21.48 9.50
CA LEU A 467 14.44 -20.45 8.90
C LEU A 467 14.23 -19.14 9.65
N LEU A 468 15.27 -18.69 10.31
CA LEU A 468 15.30 -17.41 11.02
C LEU A 468 15.73 -16.35 10.02
N LEU A 469 14.80 -15.46 9.66
CA LEU A 469 15.01 -14.44 8.64
C LEU A 469 15.11 -13.05 9.27
N PRO A 470 16.12 -12.26 8.89
CA PRO A 470 16.10 -10.84 9.20
C PRO A 470 14.91 -10.16 8.54
N VAL A 471 14.30 -9.21 9.24
CA VAL A 471 13.07 -8.55 8.81
C VAL A 471 13.13 -7.96 7.40
N TYR A 472 14.28 -7.46 6.97
CA TYR A 472 14.46 -6.90 5.62
C TYR A 472 14.43 -7.96 4.49
N MET A 473 14.45 -9.26 4.82
CA MET A 473 14.32 -10.36 3.84
C MET A 473 12.87 -10.85 3.70
N THR A 474 11.92 -10.35 4.49
CA THR A 474 10.51 -10.75 4.39
C THR A 474 9.92 -10.54 3.00
N GLN A 475 10.40 -9.56 2.27
CA GLN A 475 9.96 -9.27 0.89
C GLN A 475 10.23 -10.40 -0.12
N PHE A 476 10.97 -11.41 0.26
CA PHE A 476 11.29 -12.57 -0.60
C PHE A 476 10.42 -13.81 -0.29
N LEU A 477 9.50 -13.68 0.70
CA LEU A 477 8.56 -14.75 1.08
C LEU A 477 7.38 -14.85 0.14
#